data_c0d9d2b9d423e5d6396b53b5533a43b7
#
_entry.id   c0d9d2b9d423e5d6396b53b5533a43b7
#
_cell.length_a   1.000
_cell.length_b   1.000
_cell.length_c   1.000
_cell.angle_alpha   90.00
_cell.angle_beta   90.00
_cell.angle_gamma   90.00
#
_symmetry.space_group_name_H-M   'P 1'
#
loop_
_entity.id
_entity.type
_entity.pdbx_description
1 polymer ?
#
loop_
_entity_poly.entity_id
_entity_poly.type
_entity_poly.pdbx_seq_one_letter_code
_entity_poly.pdbx_strand_id
1 'polypeptide(L)'
;AVELNFELHPNRTKVYSKISFRKNPNPNSANKFFLNGEKLNFLNAKIDGNTVHPKLQKDGLECDVPDDPFLWECLVEIDPSSNTSLEGLYMSNGMYCTQCEAEGFRKICYYPDRPDVLAPFVVSIQGPLPVLLSNGNLISSEKGFSKWSDPWPKPAYLFALVAGDLEKVSDEFTTQQGCHIDLNIYVRKGDEDKCQFAIRSLKKAMKWDEERYGRQYDLEVFNIVAVDDFNMGAMENKLSLIH
;
A
#
# COMPACT_ATOMS: atom_id res chain seq x y z
N ALA A 1 1.59 3.55 -13.91
CA ALA A 1 0.98 4.02 -12.67
C ALA A 1 -0.06 3.01 -12.17
N VAL A 2 -0.23 2.93 -10.87
CA VAL A 2 -1.19 2.05 -10.20
C VAL A 2 -2.16 2.92 -9.42
N GLU A 3 -3.46 2.79 -9.70
CA GLU A 3 -4.52 3.39 -8.90
C GLU A 3 -5.29 2.26 -8.21
N LEU A 4 -5.47 2.38 -6.89
CA LEU A 4 -6.24 1.43 -6.08
C LEU A 4 -7.35 2.16 -5.35
N ASN A 5 -8.56 1.60 -5.38
CA ASN A 5 -9.67 2.08 -4.59
C ASN A 5 -10.19 0.94 -3.72
N PHE A 6 -10.19 1.17 -2.41
CA PHE A 6 -10.65 0.23 -1.40
C PHE A 6 -12.01 0.67 -0.85
N GLU A 7 -12.98 -0.23 -0.88
CA GLU A 7 -14.20 -0.14 -0.07
C GLU A 7 -14.07 -1.14 1.07
N LEU A 8 -13.65 -0.65 2.25
CA LEU A 8 -13.33 -1.51 3.39
C LEU A 8 -14.59 -2.11 4.01
N HIS A 9 -14.61 -3.43 4.10
CA HIS A 9 -15.60 -4.21 4.81
C HIS A 9 -14.91 -5.46 5.38
N PRO A 10 -15.19 -5.89 6.65
CA PRO A 10 -14.45 -6.97 7.30
C PRO A 10 -14.32 -8.25 6.47
N ASN A 11 -15.42 -8.73 5.88
CA ASN A 11 -15.46 -10.01 5.16
C ASN A 11 -15.69 -9.90 3.65
N ARG A 12 -15.75 -8.68 3.09
CA ARG A 12 -15.98 -8.43 1.65
C ARG A 12 -15.45 -7.07 1.21
N THR A 13 -14.19 -6.80 1.55
CA THR A 13 -13.52 -5.60 1.05
C THR A 13 -13.41 -5.69 -0.47
N LYS A 14 -13.90 -4.66 -1.16
CA LYS A 14 -13.71 -4.53 -2.59
C LYS A 14 -12.45 -3.75 -2.89
N VAL A 15 -11.70 -4.25 -3.86
CA VAL A 15 -10.50 -3.60 -4.37
C VAL A 15 -10.65 -3.41 -5.88
N TYR A 16 -10.79 -2.16 -6.29
CA TYR A 16 -10.73 -1.77 -7.68
C TYR A 16 -9.31 -1.30 -8.01
N SER A 17 -8.68 -1.99 -8.95
CA SER A 17 -7.35 -1.63 -9.45
C SER A 17 -7.44 -1.12 -10.88
N LYS A 18 -6.68 -0.04 -11.16
CA LYS A 18 -6.54 0.56 -12.48
C LYS A 18 -5.06 0.76 -12.76
N ILE A 19 -4.53 0.04 -13.73
CA ILE A 19 -3.08 -0.09 -13.96
C ILE A 19 -2.77 0.13 -15.43
N SER A 20 -1.88 1.10 -15.69
CA SER A 20 -1.36 1.31 -17.05
C SER A 20 -0.22 0.36 -17.33
N PHE A 21 -0.35 -0.45 -18.36
CA PHE A 21 0.66 -1.39 -18.83
C PHE A 21 1.25 -0.96 -20.17
N ARG A 22 2.48 -1.34 -20.40
CA ARG A 22 3.14 -1.33 -21.71
C ARG A 22 3.99 -2.58 -21.87
N LYS A 23 4.10 -3.08 -23.08
CA LYS A 23 4.94 -4.24 -23.40
C LYS A 23 6.39 -3.96 -23.04
N ASN A 24 7.04 -4.94 -22.42
CA ASN A 24 8.48 -4.86 -22.18
C ASN A 24 9.22 -4.98 -23.52
N PRO A 25 10.08 -4.03 -23.89
CA PRO A 25 10.82 -4.09 -25.15
C PRO A 25 11.88 -5.19 -25.22
N ASN A 26 12.18 -5.85 -24.08
CA ASN A 26 13.13 -6.95 -24.05
C ASN A 26 12.60 -8.15 -24.85
N PRO A 27 13.30 -8.61 -25.94
CA PRO A 27 12.83 -9.72 -26.76
C PRO A 27 12.77 -11.06 -26.01
N ASN A 28 13.44 -11.19 -24.86
CA ASN A 28 13.38 -12.36 -23.98
C ASN A 28 12.25 -12.28 -22.94
N SER A 29 11.42 -11.23 -22.97
CA SER A 29 10.27 -11.14 -22.09
C SER A 29 9.22 -12.20 -22.49
N ALA A 30 8.51 -12.74 -21.48
CA ALA A 30 7.41 -13.66 -21.73
C ALA A 30 6.37 -13.05 -22.67
N ASN A 31 5.90 -13.81 -23.66
CA ASN A 31 4.87 -13.37 -24.61
C ASN A 31 3.44 -13.40 -24.05
N LYS A 32 3.30 -13.71 -22.75
CA LYS A 32 2.00 -13.81 -22.10
C LYS A 32 1.83 -12.76 -21.05
N PHE A 33 0.68 -12.10 -21.06
CA PHE A 33 0.27 -11.23 -19.98
C PHE A 33 -0.28 -12.09 -18.83
N PHE A 34 0.50 -12.14 -17.75
CA PHE A 34 0.15 -12.87 -16.53
C PHE A 34 0.23 -11.92 -15.33
N LEU A 35 -0.80 -11.94 -14.48
CA LEU A 35 -0.84 -11.23 -13.22
C LEU A 35 -0.96 -12.24 -12.07
N ASN A 36 -0.08 -12.12 -11.09
CA ASN A 36 -0.16 -12.92 -9.87
C ASN A 36 -1.44 -12.56 -9.09
N GLY A 37 -2.07 -13.54 -8.50
CA GLY A 37 -3.25 -13.35 -7.66
C GLY A 37 -3.52 -14.59 -6.82
N GLU A 38 -3.78 -14.42 -5.54
CA GLU A 38 -3.99 -15.51 -4.60
C GLU A 38 -5.17 -15.20 -3.69
N LYS A 39 -6.11 -16.15 -3.56
CA LYS A 39 -7.30 -16.05 -2.71
C LYS A 39 -8.18 -14.83 -3.01
N LEU A 40 -8.20 -14.38 -4.26
CA LEU A 40 -9.02 -13.28 -4.74
C LEU A 40 -10.35 -13.80 -5.28
N ASN A 41 -11.46 -13.21 -4.87
CA ASN A 41 -12.75 -13.40 -5.53
C ASN A 41 -12.83 -12.44 -6.72
N PHE A 42 -12.56 -12.93 -7.93
CA PHE A 42 -12.62 -12.17 -9.16
C PHE A 42 -14.07 -11.78 -9.50
N LEU A 43 -14.33 -10.50 -9.72
CA LEU A 43 -15.65 -10.01 -10.11
C LEU A 43 -15.72 -9.60 -11.58
N ASN A 44 -14.83 -8.74 -12.05
CA ASN A 44 -14.73 -8.36 -13.46
C ASN A 44 -13.36 -7.77 -13.80
N ALA A 45 -13.07 -7.70 -15.11
CA ALA A 45 -11.93 -6.97 -15.63
C ALA A 45 -12.25 -6.28 -16.95
N LYS A 46 -11.50 -5.22 -17.26
CA LYS A 46 -11.60 -4.47 -18.52
C LYS A 46 -10.21 -4.12 -19.04
N ILE A 47 -10.11 -4.00 -20.35
CA ILE A 47 -8.98 -3.40 -21.05
C ILE A 47 -9.50 -2.22 -21.86
N ASP A 48 -8.98 -1.01 -21.59
CA ASP A 48 -9.41 0.24 -22.23
C ASP A 48 -10.93 0.44 -22.19
N GLY A 49 -11.55 0.12 -21.03
CA GLY A 49 -12.99 0.21 -20.80
C GLY A 49 -13.81 -0.96 -21.34
N ASN A 50 -13.25 -1.84 -22.19
CA ASN A 50 -13.93 -3.01 -22.75
C ASN A 50 -13.82 -4.21 -21.82
N THR A 51 -14.94 -4.86 -21.52
CA THR A 51 -14.96 -6.07 -20.68
C THR A 51 -14.17 -7.20 -21.32
N VAL A 52 -13.31 -7.83 -20.51
CA VAL A 52 -12.52 -9.00 -20.89
C VAL A 52 -12.78 -10.17 -19.95
N HIS A 53 -12.53 -11.39 -20.42
CA HIS A 53 -12.72 -12.62 -19.66
C HIS A 53 -11.37 -13.34 -19.51
N PRO A 54 -10.53 -12.96 -18.51
CA PRO A 54 -9.24 -13.59 -18.31
C PRO A 54 -9.41 -15.05 -17.88
N LYS A 55 -8.42 -15.87 -18.21
CA LYS A 55 -8.34 -17.24 -17.74
C LYS A 55 -7.77 -17.23 -16.33
N LEU A 56 -8.63 -17.50 -15.35
CA LEU A 56 -8.22 -17.61 -13.94
C LEU A 56 -7.40 -18.89 -13.72
N GLN A 57 -6.36 -18.80 -12.93
CA GLN A 57 -5.46 -19.87 -12.53
C GLN A 57 -5.30 -19.87 -11.00
N LYS A 58 -4.66 -20.89 -10.46
CA LYS A 58 -4.43 -21.02 -9.01
C LYS A 58 -3.60 -19.88 -8.42
N ASP A 59 -2.63 -19.39 -9.18
CA ASP A 59 -1.61 -18.42 -8.79
C ASP A 59 -1.74 -17.06 -9.50
N GLY A 60 -2.84 -16.87 -10.26
CA GLY A 60 -3.07 -15.61 -10.96
C GLY A 60 -4.12 -15.70 -12.08
N LEU A 61 -3.93 -14.86 -13.07
CA LEU A 61 -4.74 -14.86 -14.30
C LEU A 61 -3.89 -14.63 -15.54
N GLU A 62 -4.34 -15.17 -16.66
CA GLU A 62 -3.82 -14.87 -18.00
C GLU A 62 -4.90 -14.16 -18.82
N CYS A 63 -4.49 -13.21 -19.64
CA CYS A 63 -5.37 -12.52 -20.57
C CYS A 63 -4.62 -12.17 -21.86
N ASP A 64 -5.33 -12.20 -22.99
CA ASP A 64 -4.83 -11.65 -24.23
C ASP A 64 -4.90 -10.11 -24.14
N VAL A 65 -3.83 -9.44 -24.52
CA VAL A 65 -3.70 -7.99 -24.39
C VAL A 65 -3.21 -7.37 -25.70
N PRO A 66 -3.50 -6.08 -25.97
CA PRO A 66 -2.94 -5.35 -27.10
C PRO A 66 -1.41 -5.28 -27.06
N ASP A 67 -0.77 -5.11 -28.20
CA ASP A 67 0.66 -4.80 -28.30
C ASP A 67 0.99 -3.36 -27.88
N ASP A 68 0.05 -2.44 -28.08
CA ASP A 68 0.12 -1.05 -27.67
C ASP A 68 -0.08 -0.91 -26.15
N PRO A 69 0.39 0.19 -25.53
CA PRO A 69 0.09 0.47 -24.13
C PRO A 69 -1.42 0.49 -23.88
N PHE A 70 -1.85 -0.13 -22.81
CA PHE A 70 -3.27 -0.27 -22.44
C PHE A 70 -3.52 -0.02 -20.97
N LEU A 71 -4.79 0.19 -20.64
CA LEU A 71 -5.29 0.36 -19.29
C LEU A 71 -6.00 -0.91 -18.85
N TRP A 72 -5.46 -1.58 -17.84
CA TRP A 72 -6.09 -2.69 -17.15
C TRP A 72 -6.91 -2.18 -15.98
N GLU A 73 -8.15 -2.61 -15.88
CA GLU A 73 -9.04 -2.36 -14.76
C GLU A 73 -9.56 -3.70 -14.23
N CYS A 74 -9.50 -3.89 -12.93
CA CYS A 74 -9.99 -5.14 -12.32
C CYS A 74 -10.66 -4.86 -10.98
N LEU A 75 -11.77 -5.53 -10.73
CA LEU A 75 -12.47 -5.52 -9.46
C LEU A 75 -12.41 -6.91 -8.84
N VAL A 76 -11.92 -6.96 -7.61
CA VAL A 76 -11.90 -8.16 -6.78
C VAL A 76 -12.55 -7.90 -5.43
N GLU A 77 -12.95 -8.96 -4.76
CA GLU A 77 -13.40 -8.95 -3.38
C GLU A 77 -12.50 -9.86 -2.56
N ILE A 78 -12.12 -9.41 -1.37
CA ILE A 78 -11.27 -10.15 -0.42
C ILE A 78 -11.92 -10.16 0.97
N ASP A 79 -11.53 -11.12 1.81
CA ASP A 79 -12.01 -11.25 3.18
C ASP A 79 -10.87 -11.04 4.20
N PRO A 80 -10.64 -9.78 4.63
CA PRO A 80 -9.61 -9.48 5.63
C PRO A 80 -9.85 -10.16 6.98
N SER A 81 -11.12 -10.37 7.37
CA SER A 81 -11.45 -10.96 8.68
C SER A 81 -11.10 -12.43 8.80
N SER A 82 -11.11 -13.16 7.68
CA SER A 82 -10.72 -14.58 7.64
C SER A 82 -9.23 -14.78 7.35
N ASN A 83 -8.50 -13.70 7.06
CA ASN A 83 -7.09 -13.77 6.70
C ASN A 83 -6.20 -13.94 7.94
N THR A 84 -5.87 -15.17 8.28
CA THR A 84 -4.99 -15.53 9.40
C THR A 84 -3.52 -15.70 8.99
N SER A 85 -3.20 -15.53 7.70
CA SER A 85 -1.82 -15.67 7.22
C SER A 85 -0.95 -14.45 7.54
N LEU A 86 -1.56 -13.33 7.96
CA LEU A 86 -0.89 -12.04 8.18
C LEU A 86 -0.09 -11.58 6.94
N GLU A 87 -0.63 -11.85 5.75
CA GLU A 87 -0.07 -11.43 4.46
C GLU A 87 -1.18 -10.85 3.57
N GLY A 88 -0.87 -9.81 2.82
CA GLY A 88 -1.87 -9.00 2.13
C GLY A 88 -2.62 -8.10 3.11
N LEU A 89 -3.91 -7.88 2.88
CA LEU A 89 -4.79 -7.13 3.79
C LEU A 89 -5.46 -8.08 4.78
N TYR A 90 -5.32 -7.81 6.08
CA TYR A 90 -5.92 -8.59 7.16
C TYR A 90 -6.46 -7.69 8.28
N MET A 91 -7.14 -8.28 9.23
CA MET A 91 -7.62 -7.57 10.42
C MET A 91 -6.87 -8.01 11.67
N SER A 92 -6.47 -7.04 12.49
CA SER A 92 -5.90 -7.20 13.80
C SER A 92 -6.66 -6.32 14.79
N ASN A 93 -7.37 -6.95 15.74
CA ASN A 93 -8.08 -6.23 16.81
C ASN A 93 -9.05 -5.13 16.32
N GLY A 94 -9.79 -5.38 15.24
CA GLY A 94 -10.73 -4.41 14.64
C GLY A 94 -10.10 -3.39 13.71
N MET A 95 -8.79 -3.40 13.55
CA MET A 95 -8.02 -2.57 12.64
C MET A 95 -7.68 -3.37 11.38
N TYR A 96 -7.68 -2.72 10.23
CA TYR A 96 -7.11 -3.27 8.99
C TYR A 96 -5.63 -2.90 8.91
N CYS A 97 -4.81 -3.85 8.54
CA CYS A 97 -3.42 -3.58 8.18
C CYS A 97 -2.94 -4.50 7.06
N THR A 98 -1.87 -4.10 6.41
CA THR A 98 -1.25 -4.87 5.33
C THR A 98 0.14 -5.32 5.72
N GLN A 99 0.49 -6.53 5.25
CA GLN A 99 1.87 -6.98 5.13
C GLN A 99 2.06 -7.59 3.74
N CYS A 100 2.90 -6.95 2.93
CA CYS A 100 3.07 -7.33 1.53
C CYS A 100 4.45 -7.95 1.22
N GLU A 101 5.42 -7.88 2.10
CA GLU A 101 6.71 -8.54 1.94
C GLU A 101 6.58 -10.03 2.29
N ALA A 102 7.09 -10.93 1.42
CA ALA A 102 7.69 -10.66 0.12
C ALA A 102 6.67 -10.66 -1.04
N GLU A 103 5.56 -11.42 -0.96
CA GLU A 103 4.60 -11.67 -2.06
C GLU A 103 3.14 -11.52 -1.62
N GLY A 104 2.89 -10.69 -0.58
CA GLY A 104 1.54 -10.50 -0.03
C GLY A 104 0.66 -9.59 -0.88
N PHE A 105 1.22 -8.75 -1.75
CA PHE A 105 0.42 -7.83 -2.56
C PHE A 105 -0.53 -8.55 -3.53
N ARG A 106 -0.15 -9.73 -4.05
CA ARG A 106 -1.00 -10.61 -4.86
C ARG A 106 -2.26 -11.12 -4.15
N LYS A 107 -2.33 -10.98 -2.82
CA LYS A 107 -3.52 -11.29 -2.00
C LYS A 107 -4.46 -10.09 -1.85
N ILE A 108 -4.12 -8.95 -2.45
CA ILE A 108 -4.93 -7.72 -2.45
C ILE A 108 -5.56 -7.49 -3.81
N CYS A 109 -4.79 -7.59 -4.89
CA CYS A 109 -5.29 -7.48 -6.26
C CYS A 109 -4.37 -8.23 -7.23
N TYR A 110 -4.86 -8.47 -8.45
CA TYR A 110 -4.04 -9.03 -9.52
C TYR A 110 -2.97 -8.04 -9.95
N TYR A 111 -1.70 -8.45 -9.86
CA TYR A 111 -0.54 -7.58 -10.10
C TYR A 111 0.68 -8.41 -10.57
N PRO A 112 1.62 -7.86 -11.35
CA PRO A 112 2.92 -8.50 -11.55
C PRO A 112 3.77 -8.32 -10.27
N ASP A 113 3.49 -9.15 -9.26
CA ASP A 113 3.99 -9.04 -7.89
C ASP A 113 5.43 -9.54 -7.78
N ARG A 114 6.36 -8.71 -8.26
CA ARG A 114 7.79 -8.96 -8.34
C ARG A 114 8.57 -7.71 -7.88
N PRO A 115 9.74 -7.87 -7.24
CA PRO A 115 10.50 -6.73 -6.71
C PRO A 115 11.14 -5.84 -7.78
N ASP A 116 11.27 -6.31 -9.02
CA ASP A 116 11.79 -5.56 -10.17
C ASP A 116 10.71 -4.77 -10.92
N VAL A 117 9.44 -4.88 -10.53
CA VAL A 117 8.32 -4.11 -11.09
C VAL A 117 8.04 -2.91 -10.20
N LEU A 118 8.45 -1.74 -10.67
CA LEU A 118 8.33 -0.48 -9.95
C LEU A 118 7.25 0.40 -10.56
N ALA A 119 6.39 0.96 -9.71
CA ALA A 119 5.35 1.90 -10.14
C ALA A 119 5.05 2.96 -9.06
N PRO A 120 4.59 4.16 -9.43
CA PRO A 120 3.95 5.08 -8.51
C PRO A 120 2.52 4.61 -8.20
N PHE A 121 2.06 4.92 -6.97
CA PHE A 121 0.76 4.50 -6.48
C PHE A 121 -0.11 5.68 -6.09
N VAL A 122 -1.39 5.62 -6.46
CA VAL A 122 -2.46 6.47 -5.92
C VAL A 122 -3.48 5.56 -5.26
N VAL A 123 -3.81 5.83 -4.00
CA VAL A 123 -4.67 4.95 -3.20
C VAL A 123 -5.81 5.76 -2.60
N SER A 124 -7.04 5.33 -2.88
CA SER A 124 -8.24 5.84 -2.23
C SER A 124 -8.79 4.77 -1.28
N ILE A 125 -9.13 5.18 -0.07
CA ILE A 125 -9.65 4.29 0.97
C ILE A 125 -10.99 4.85 1.44
N GLN A 126 -12.02 4.02 1.38
CA GLN A 126 -13.34 4.32 1.91
C GLN A 126 -13.70 3.28 2.99
N GLY A 127 -14.12 3.77 4.16
CA GLY A 127 -14.48 2.90 5.28
C GLY A 127 -14.97 3.67 6.50
N PRO A 128 -15.54 2.99 7.50
CA PRO A 128 -16.16 3.63 8.66
C PRO A 128 -15.17 4.07 9.75
N LEU A 129 -13.88 3.75 9.59
CA LEU A 129 -12.87 4.00 10.62
C LEU A 129 -12.31 5.42 10.56
N PRO A 130 -11.94 6.03 11.69
CA PRO A 130 -11.50 7.43 11.73
C PRO A 130 -10.12 7.66 11.13
N VAL A 131 -9.23 6.67 11.18
CA VAL A 131 -7.87 6.73 10.60
C VAL A 131 -7.81 5.84 9.37
N LEU A 132 -7.42 6.40 8.22
CA LEU A 132 -7.29 5.73 6.93
C LEU A 132 -5.96 6.15 6.30
N LEU A 133 -4.96 5.30 6.34
CA LEU A 133 -3.58 5.59 5.93
C LEU A 133 -3.13 4.72 4.76
N SER A 134 -2.29 5.29 3.91
CA SER A 134 -1.52 4.57 2.89
C SER A 134 -0.16 5.23 2.68
N ASN A 135 0.63 4.71 1.72
CA ASN A 135 1.91 5.29 1.35
C ASN A 135 1.74 6.67 0.68
N GLY A 136 2.75 7.50 0.84
CA GLY A 136 2.87 8.77 0.15
C GLY A 136 2.28 9.96 0.91
N ASN A 137 2.02 11.05 0.19
CA ASN A 137 1.42 12.25 0.73
C ASN A 137 -0.10 12.18 0.73
N LEU A 138 -0.74 12.73 1.74
CA LEU A 138 -2.20 12.85 1.82
C LEU A 138 -2.69 13.91 0.81
N ILE A 139 -3.50 13.50 -0.15
CA ILE A 139 -4.07 14.39 -1.16
C ILE A 139 -5.39 15.00 -0.69
N SER A 140 -6.25 14.18 -0.09
CA SER A 140 -7.52 14.63 0.47
C SER A 140 -8.01 13.66 1.54
N SER A 141 -8.74 14.20 2.52
CA SER A 141 -9.35 13.43 3.58
C SER A 141 -10.66 14.06 3.99
N GLU A 142 -11.69 13.23 4.17
CA GLU A 142 -12.97 13.57 4.74
C GLU A 142 -13.48 12.41 5.59
N LYS A 143 -14.61 12.58 6.27
CA LYS A 143 -15.15 11.51 7.12
C LYS A 143 -15.42 10.24 6.31
N GLY A 144 -14.68 9.17 6.65
CA GLY A 144 -14.82 7.87 6.02
C GLY A 144 -14.14 7.75 4.65
N PHE A 145 -13.30 8.71 4.27
CA PHE A 145 -12.54 8.68 3.02
C PHE A 145 -11.15 9.30 3.17
N SER A 146 -10.16 8.71 2.52
CA SER A 146 -8.84 9.33 2.31
C SER A 146 -8.27 8.97 0.95
N LYS A 147 -7.48 9.88 0.40
CA LYS A 147 -6.73 9.67 -0.85
C LYS A 147 -5.27 10.02 -0.65
N TRP A 148 -4.41 9.11 -1.03
CA TRP A 148 -2.96 9.17 -0.87
C TRP A 148 -2.26 9.08 -2.22
N SER A 149 -1.10 9.70 -2.37
CA SER A 149 -0.28 9.59 -3.57
C SER A 149 1.18 9.42 -3.20
N ASP A 150 1.76 8.29 -3.61
CA ASP A 150 3.20 8.07 -3.59
C ASP A 150 3.74 8.23 -5.02
N PRO A 151 4.39 9.36 -5.34
CA PRO A 151 4.85 9.66 -6.69
C PRO A 151 6.09 8.86 -7.09
N TRP A 152 6.77 8.25 -6.11
CA TRP A 152 8.01 7.53 -6.35
C TRP A 152 7.74 6.08 -6.75
N PRO A 153 8.35 5.60 -7.85
CA PRO A 153 8.24 4.20 -8.23
C PRO A 153 8.79 3.29 -7.13
N LYS A 154 7.93 2.38 -6.64
CA LYS A 154 8.29 1.39 -5.64
C LYS A 154 7.80 0.00 -6.04
N PRO A 155 8.44 -1.08 -5.57
CA PRO A 155 7.91 -2.44 -5.69
C PRO A 155 6.66 -2.60 -4.81
N ALA A 156 5.78 -3.52 -5.18
CA ALA A 156 4.50 -3.72 -4.50
C ALA A 156 4.65 -4.26 -3.07
N TYR A 157 5.75 -4.91 -2.72
CA TYR A 157 5.96 -5.39 -1.35
C TYR A 157 6.09 -4.27 -0.30
N LEU A 158 6.38 -3.03 -0.74
CA LEU A 158 6.40 -1.83 0.12
C LEU A 158 5.02 -1.16 0.26
N PHE A 159 3.99 -1.72 -0.35
CA PHE A 159 2.63 -1.18 -0.22
C PHE A 159 2.13 -1.30 1.23
N ALA A 160 1.50 -0.21 1.72
CA ALA A 160 0.88 -0.18 3.03
C ALA A 160 -0.53 0.42 2.96
N LEU A 161 -1.44 -0.19 3.71
CA LEU A 161 -2.75 0.35 4.07
C LEU A 161 -3.00 0.02 5.54
N VAL A 162 -3.37 1.04 6.30
CA VAL A 162 -3.83 0.89 7.69
C VAL A 162 -5.14 1.64 7.86
N ALA A 163 -6.12 1.01 8.48
CA ALA A 163 -7.36 1.67 8.88
C ALA A 163 -7.77 1.22 10.28
N GLY A 164 -7.98 2.18 11.18
CA GLY A 164 -8.24 1.85 12.59
C GLY A 164 -8.84 3.00 13.39
N ASP A 165 -9.24 2.67 14.61
CA ASP A 165 -9.55 3.64 15.66
C ASP A 165 -8.29 3.84 16.50
N LEU A 166 -7.44 4.77 16.05
CA LEU A 166 -6.11 5.00 16.57
C LEU A 166 -5.95 6.45 17.04
N GLU A 167 -5.18 6.63 18.10
CA GLU A 167 -4.71 7.94 18.55
C GLU A 167 -3.43 8.33 17.80
N LYS A 168 -3.27 9.63 17.56
CA LYS A 168 -2.13 10.16 16.82
C LYS A 168 -1.27 11.06 17.72
N VAL A 169 0.00 10.74 17.82
CA VAL A 169 1.03 11.61 18.40
C VAL A 169 1.85 12.21 17.28
N SER A 170 1.90 13.53 17.21
CA SER A 170 2.57 14.27 16.12
C SER A 170 3.77 15.06 16.62
N ASP A 171 4.74 15.20 15.74
CA ASP A 171 5.89 16.10 15.85
C ASP A 171 6.31 16.49 14.42
N GLU A 172 7.34 17.28 14.26
CA GLU A 172 7.86 17.74 12.97
C GLU A 172 9.36 17.59 12.86
N PHE A 173 9.86 17.44 11.65
CA PHE A 173 11.27 17.49 11.31
C PHE A 173 11.50 18.49 10.17
N THR A 174 12.50 19.32 10.28
CA THR A 174 12.91 20.22 9.21
C THR A 174 14.20 19.70 8.60
N THR A 175 14.19 19.41 7.31
CA THR A 175 15.37 18.95 6.58
C THR A 175 16.42 20.05 6.46
N GLN A 176 17.67 19.70 6.10
CA GLN A 176 18.73 20.66 5.85
C GLN A 176 18.39 21.68 4.75
N GLN A 177 17.52 21.32 3.80
CA GLN A 177 17.04 22.23 2.75
C GLN A 177 15.83 23.06 3.16
N GLY A 178 15.34 22.90 4.41
CA GLY A 178 14.23 23.66 4.95
C GLY A 178 12.84 23.08 4.63
N CYS A 179 12.74 21.84 4.14
CA CYS A 179 11.46 21.16 3.96
C CYS A 179 10.90 20.70 5.31
N HIS A 180 9.64 20.98 5.56
CA HIS A 180 8.93 20.51 6.75
C HIS A 180 8.34 19.13 6.51
N ILE A 181 8.55 18.20 7.45
CA ILE A 181 8.08 16.83 7.42
C ILE A 181 7.22 16.58 8.66
N ASP A 182 5.96 16.25 8.47
CA ASP A 182 5.10 15.82 9.57
C ASP A 182 5.49 14.41 10.03
N LEU A 183 5.76 14.23 11.31
CA LEU A 183 6.06 12.95 11.93
C LEU A 183 4.88 12.52 12.78
N ASN A 184 4.26 11.40 12.43
CA ASN A 184 3.10 10.91 13.15
C ASN A 184 3.35 9.48 13.64
N ILE A 185 2.97 9.21 14.88
CA ILE A 185 2.89 7.86 15.44
C ILE A 185 1.43 7.58 15.77
N TYR A 186 0.91 6.51 15.18
CA TYR A 186 -0.44 6.04 15.42
C TYR A 186 -0.39 4.83 16.34
N VAL A 187 -1.09 4.93 17.46
CA VAL A 187 -1.12 3.92 18.52
C VAL A 187 -2.55 3.69 18.98
N ARG A 188 -2.77 2.66 19.79
CA ARG A 188 -4.03 2.52 20.48
C ARG A 188 -4.21 3.59 21.54
N LYS A 189 -5.44 3.87 21.83
CA LYS A 189 -5.83 4.76 22.93
C LYS A 189 -5.21 4.29 24.24
N GLY A 190 -4.47 5.20 24.90
CA GLY A 190 -3.77 4.97 26.16
C GLY A 190 -2.28 4.61 26.01
N ASP A 191 -1.75 4.55 24.78
CA ASP A 191 -0.33 4.30 24.52
C ASP A 191 0.43 5.55 24.02
N GLU A 192 -0.20 6.72 24.03
CA GLU A 192 0.33 7.97 23.48
C GLU A 192 1.61 8.43 24.19
N ASP A 193 1.70 8.25 25.48
CA ASP A 193 2.85 8.62 26.29
C ASP A 193 4.09 7.75 26.04
N LYS A 194 3.93 6.58 25.44
CA LYS A 194 5.03 5.68 25.04
C LYS A 194 5.74 6.13 23.75
N CYS A 195 5.17 7.04 22.99
CA CYS A 195 5.67 7.42 21.65
C CYS A 195 6.90 8.33 21.64
N GLN A 196 7.20 9.00 22.77
CA GLN A 196 8.24 10.03 22.81
C GLN A 196 9.65 9.54 22.45
N PHE A 197 9.99 8.31 22.81
CA PHE A 197 11.28 7.73 22.45
C PHE A 197 11.37 7.46 20.95
N ALA A 198 10.30 6.93 20.36
CA ALA A 198 10.24 6.60 18.94
C ALA A 198 10.38 7.87 18.08
N ILE A 199 9.68 8.97 18.42
CA ILE A 199 9.78 10.24 17.71
C ILE A 199 11.23 10.78 17.77
N ARG A 200 11.84 10.79 18.96
CA ARG A 200 13.23 11.25 19.08
C ARG A 200 14.21 10.39 18.30
N SER A 201 13.98 9.08 18.25
CA SER A 201 14.80 8.14 17.48
C SER A 201 14.66 8.37 15.99
N LEU A 202 13.43 8.56 15.50
CA LEU A 202 13.15 8.89 14.10
C LEU A 202 13.86 10.17 13.67
N LYS A 203 13.73 11.26 14.44
CA LYS A 203 14.42 12.53 14.15
C LYS A 203 15.95 12.38 14.09
N LYS A 204 16.51 11.56 15.00
CA LYS A 204 17.95 11.27 14.98
C LYS A 204 18.37 10.48 13.75
N ALA A 205 17.55 9.50 13.34
CA ALA A 205 17.81 8.70 12.14
C ALA A 205 17.75 9.57 10.89
N MET A 206 16.71 10.38 10.72
CA MET A 206 16.57 11.30 9.58
C MET A 206 17.75 12.27 9.50
N LYS A 207 18.13 12.87 10.62
CA LYS A 207 19.30 13.76 10.69
C LYS A 207 20.60 13.03 10.32
N TRP A 208 20.78 11.81 10.81
CA TRP A 208 21.95 11.00 10.52
C TRP A 208 22.05 10.63 9.03
N ASP A 209 20.94 10.29 8.38
CA ASP A 209 20.87 10.02 6.95
C ASP A 209 21.29 11.23 6.13
N GLU A 210 20.81 12.43 6.50
CA GLU A 210 21.22 13.69 5.86
C GLU A 210 22.72 13.95 6.02
N GLU A 211 23.26 13.81 7.25
CA GLU A 211 24.67 14.10 7.56
C GLU A 211 25.62 13.06 6.95
N ARG A 212 25.21 11.78 6.94
CA ARG A 212 26.08 10.66 6.52
C ARG A 212 26.04 10.37 5.04
N TYR A 213 24.83 10.41 4.44
CA TYR A 213 24.60 10.02 3.05
C TYR A 213 24.15 11.17 2.15
N GLY A 214 23.92 12.35 2.70
CA GLY A 214 23.34 13.48 1.97
C GLY A 214 21.94 13.18 1.44
N ARG A 215 21.22 12.24 2.09
CA ARG A 215 19.89 11.83 1.69
C ARG A 215 18.85 12.47 2.59
N GLN A 216 18.07 13.36 2.02
CA GLN A 216 16.93 13.95 2.71
C GLN A 216 15.70 13.10 2.47
N TYR A 217 14.80 13.12 3.42
CA TYR A 217 13.49 12.52 3.28
C TYR A 217 12.72 13.21 2.15
N ASP A 218 12.07 12.45 1.30
CA ASP A 218 11.56 12.89 0.00
C ASP A 218 10.03 12.99 -0.07
N LEU A 219 9.36 13.01 1.09
CA LEU A 219 7.92 13.28 1.21
C LEU A 219 7.62 14.25 2.36
N GLU A 220 6.34 14.63 2.46
CA GLU A 220 5.86 15.62 3.41
C GLU A 220 5.43 15.02 4.75
N VAL A 221 5.26 13.69 4.83
CA VAL A 221 4.81 13.00 6.04
C VAL A 221 5.53 11.68 6.25
N PHE A 222 5.83 11.35 7.51
CA PHE A 222 6.31 10.04 7.95
C PHE A 222 5.36 9.50 9.01
N ASN A 223 4.71 8.38 8.71
CA ASN A 223 3.79 7.72 9.64
C ASN A 223 4.43 6.45 10.22
N ILE A 224 4.34 6.28 11.54
CA ILE A 224 4.62 5.01 12.24
C ILE A 224 3.29 4.50 12.78
N VAL A 225 3.00 3.23 12.60
CA VAL A 225 1.79 2.60 13.13
C VAL A 225 2.16 1.41 13.99
N ALA A 226 1.71 1.39 15.24
CA ALA A 226 1.85 0.25 16.12
C ALA A 226 0.68 -0.72 15.90
N VAL A 227 0.99 -1.99 15.64
CA VAL A 227 0.00 -3.04 15.43
C VAL A 227 0.26 -4.23 16.36
N ASP A 228 -0.78 -5.01 16.68
CA ASP A 228 -0.65 -6.13 17.60
C ASP A 228 -0.20 -7.41 16.94
N ASP A 229 -0.86 -7.76 15.85
CA ASP A 229 -0.61 -8.99 15.14
C ASP A 229 0.20 -8.67 13.89
N PHE A 230 1.49 -8.94 13.98
CA PHE A 230 2.44 -8.72 12.89
C PHE A 230 3.43 -9.88 12.82
N ASN A 231 3.73 -10.38 11.65
CA ASN A 231 4.60 -11.54 11.46
C ASN A 231 6.10 -11.21 11.51
N MET A 232 6.46 -9.93 11.65
CA MET A 232 7.83 -9.42 11.71
C MET A 232 7.96 -8.41 12.85
N GLY A 233 9.19 -8.02 13.22
CA GLY A 233 9.42 -6.98 14.23
C GLY A 233 8.99 -5.60 13.77
N ALA A 234 9.18 -5.29 12.49
CA ALA A 234 8.72 -4.09 11.83
C ALA A 234 8.74 -4.28 10.31
N MET A 235 8.02 -3.43 9.57
CA MET A 235 8.10 -3.36 8.10
C MET A 235 8.33 -1.93 7.67
N GLU A 236 9.42 -1.70 6.96
CA GLU A 236 9.83 -0.43 6.38
C GLU A 236 9.07 -0.14 5.06
N ASN A 237 7.76 -0.18 5.08
CA ASN A 237 6.94 0.27 3.96
C ASN A 237 7.40 1.66 3.56
N LYS A 238 7.54 1.92 2.26
CA LYS A 238 8.00 3.24 1.84
C LYS A 238 7.10 4.30 2.48
N LEU A 239 7.69 5.09 3.41
CA LEU A 239 7.11 6.24 4.10
C LEU A 239 6.11 5.91 5.22
N SER A 240 6.11 4.67 5.66
CA SER A 240 5.42 4.27 6.88
C SER A 240 6.20 3.11 7.49
N LEU A 241 6.38 3.14 8.78
CA LEU A 241 6.90 2.02 9.55
C LEU A 241 5.71 1.39 10.29
N ILE A 242 5.45 0.11 10.01
CA ILE A 242 4.49 -0.69 10.79
C ILE A 242 5.30 -1.50 11.81
N HIS A 243 4.95 -1.38 13.06
CA HIS A 243 5.68 -2.03 14.15
C HIS A 243 4.73 -2.61 15.19
#